data_2aa5fe19968cdef4946d563515354bb5
#
_entry.id   2aa5fe19968cdef4946d563515354bb5
#
_cell.length_a   1.000
_cell.length_b   1.000
_cell.length_c   1.000
_cell.angle_alpha   90.00
_cell.angle_beta   90.00
_cell.angle_gamma   90.00
#
_symmetry.space_group_name_H-M   'P 1'
#
loop_
_entity.id
_entity.type
_entity.pdbx_description
1 polymer ?
#
loop_
_entity_poly.entity_id
_entity_poly.type
_entity_poly.pdbx_seq_one_letter_code
_entity_poly.pdbx_strand_id
1 'polypeptide(L)'
;MAPNRERIAEDDLNLPYFHGALMNQDADQLLVNEGDFMVTSRTVAELNKLQFHLAVRLKKGIRRYEIKRNATSAKLGTRSAGNIGKLIDSLKAETIEIKGEKVTLKRAIAKGKFQLMHRDVNFKKQIGSGAYGTVYKGRLAKNNAVIAVKKLDTEGTDEEGLADMMKEARVMQLYDHPNIVKFYGFILDDFPYLLVLEFCNGGAVEDLLREKPDLKVNRRVQYTYMASAGMDYLHKKNCIHRDIAARNCLIHNGVVKMADFGMCRATAVYKVDLSKPLNVRWLAPEVWNNGETRFNTDVYAFGVMIWEFFITPYQSPYHEWKGYTVKQKVRAGYRMPPPDGMPREMVIVLNECWNHDPNKRPTAEKLKEKLEELNQKFEAGDASVLQGPEKSSDPPTNN
;
A
#
# COMPACT_ATOMS: atom_id res chain seq x y z
N MET A 1 16.85 19.73 -16.36
CA MET A 1 15.80 19.64 -17.39
C MET A 1 15.60 18.16 -17.65
N ALA A 2 14.40 17.63 -17.44
CA ALA A 2 14.12 16.23 -17.79
C ALA A 2 14.34 16.06 -19.30
N PRO A 3 14.95 14.93 -19.75
CA PRO A 3 15.14 14.70 -21.18
C PRO A 3 13.79 14.75 -21.88
N ASN A 4 13.81 15.26 -23.13
CA ASN A 4 12.61 15.45 -23.97
C ASN A 4 12.02 14.07 -24.29
N ARG A 5 11.13 13.57 -23.41
CA ARG A 5 10.49 12.27 -23.56
C ARG A 5 9.40 12.37 -24.62
N GLU A 6 9.33 11.41 -25.50
CA GLU A 6 8.24 11.24 -26.47
C GLU A 6 6.90 11.09 -25.72
N ARG A 7 5.94 12.00 -25.97
CA ARG A 7 4.61 11.95 -25.37
C ARG A 7 3.68 11.07 -26.20
N ILE A 8 2.79 10.39 -25.51
CA ILE A 8 1.73 9.62 -26.18
C ILE A 8 0.74 10.59 -26.81
N ALA A 9 0.40 10.37 -28.08
CA ALA A 9 -0.58 11.20 -28.78
C ALA A 9 -1.96 11.09 -28.11
N GLU A 10 -2.69 12.19 -28.04
CA GLU A 10 -3.99 12.27 -27.35
C GLU A 10 -5.01 11.26 -27.94
N ASP A 11 -5.01 11.08 -29.24
CA ASP A 11 -5.86 10.10 -29.92
C ASP A 11 -5.59 8.66 -29.43
N ASP A 12 -4.31 8.31 -29.19
CA ASP A 12 -3.91 6.99 -28.70
C ASP A 12 -4.23 6.82 -27.20
N LEU A 13 -4.06 7.88 -26.37
CA LEU A 13 -4.44 7.91 -24.97
C LEU A 13 -5.95 7.70 -24.75
N ASN A 14 -6.77 8.23 -25.66
CA ASN A 14 -8.24 8.19 -25.56
C ASN A 14 -8.84 6.85 -25.97
N LEU A 15 -8.04 5.91 -26.51
CA LEU A 15 -8.55 4.58 -26.85
C LEU A 15 -9.03 3.84 -25.60
N PRO A 16 -10.27 3.32 -25.55
CA PRO A 16 -10.83 2.66 -24.38
C PRO A 16 -10.04 1.40 -23.96
N TYR A 17 -9.33 0.80 -24.89
CA TYR A 17 -8.48 -0.40 -24.74
C TYR A 17 -6.97 -0.09 -24.65
N PHE A 18 -6.59 1.17 -24.47
CA PHE A 18 -5.21 1.55 -24.21
C PHE A 18 -4.97 1.59 -22.69
N HIS A 19 -4.10 0.72 -22.21
CA HIS A 19 -3.83 0.50 -20.78
C HIS A 19 -2.52 1.12 -20.29
N GLY A 20 -1.79 1.85 -21.15
CA GLY A 20 -0.50 2.45 -20.78
C GLY A 20 0.51 1.39 -20.34
N ALA A 21 1.26 1.68 -19.30
CA ALA A 21 2.33 0.82 -18.78
C ALA A 21 1.83 -0.34 -17.91
N LEU A 22 0.62 -0.86 -18.17
CA LEU A 22 0.09 -2.00 -17.41
C LEU A 22 1.03 -3.21 -17.51
N MET A 23 1.36 -3.80 -16.36
CA MET A 23 2.28 -4.93 -16.29
C MET A 23 1.70 -6.17 -16.98
N ASN A 24 2.56 -7.00 -17.57
CA ASN A 24 2.13 -8.21 -18.26
C ASN A 24 1.24 -9.11 -17.43
N GLN A 25 1.60 -9.35 -16.17
CA GLN A 25 0.83 -10.20 -15.26
C GLN A 25 -0.59 -9.67 -15.02
N ASP A 26 -0.79 -8.35 -14.99
CA ASP A 26 -2.11 -7.74 -14.80
C ASP A 26 -2.91 -7.77 -16.12
N ALA A 27 -2.25 -7.48 -17.24
CA ALA A 27 -2.84 -7.59 -18.56
C ALA A 27 -3.30 -9.02 -18.88
N ASP A 28 -2.50 -10.03 -18.50
CA ASP A 28 -2.80 -11.45 -18.74
C ASP A 28 -4.04 -11.93 -17.99
N GLN A 29 -4.31 -11.37 -16.81
CA GLN A 29 -5.53 -11.65 -16.05
C GLN A 29 -6.79 -11.08 -16.69
N LEU A 30 -6.67 -9.99 -17.47
CA LEU A 30 -7.79 -9.34 -18.14
C LEU A 30 -8.11 -9.98 -19.49
N LEU A 31 -7.11 -10.58 -20.17
CA LEU A 31 -7.24 -11.24 -21.46
C LEU A 31 -7.69 -12.70 -21.25
N VAL A 32 -8.98 -12.94 -21.08
CA VAL A 32 -9.54 -14.24 -20.68
C VAL A 32 -9.91 -15.11 -21.89
N ASN A 33 -10.64 -14.55 -22.86
CA ASN A 33 -11.20 -15.29 -23.98
C ASN A 33 -10.37 -15.12 -25.27
N GLU A 34 -10.40 -16.11 -26.14
CA GLU A 34 -9.77 -16.02 -27.46
C GLU A 34 -10.26 -14.80 -28.24
N GLY A 35 -9.35 -13.97 -28.69
CA GLY A 35 -9.63 -12.73 -29.40
C GLY A 35 -9.81 -11.52 -28.47
N ASP A 36 -9.71 -11.67 -27.15
CA ASP A 36 -9.58 -10.53 -26.24
C ASP A 36 -8.27 -9.81 -26.52
N PHE A 37 -8.32 -8.49 -26.59
CA PHE A 37 -7.14 -7.68 -26.89
C PHE A 37 -7.12 -6.36 -26.13
N MET A 38 -5.92 -5.82 -25.96
CA MET A 38 -5.63 -4.48 -25.46
C MET A 38 -4.35 -3.93 -26.05
N VAL A 39 -4.14 -2.63 -25.93
CA VAL A 39 -2.89 -1.97 -26.28
C VAL A 39 -2.19 -1.51 -24.98
N THR A 40 -0.91 -1.80 -24.86
CA THR A 40 -0.05 -1.35 -23.75
C THR A 40 1.12 -0.57 -24.29
N SER A 41 1.77 0.23 -23.44
CA SER A 41 3.01 0.93 -23.74
C SER A 41 4.11 0.58 -22.76
N ARG A 42 5.37 0.73 -23.17
CA ARG A 42 6.55 0.60 -22.32
C ARG A 42 7.59 1.62 -22.73
N THR A 43 8.31 2.15 -21.75
CA THR A 43 9.50 2.96 -22.03
C THR A 43 10.72 2.06 -22.00
N VAL A 44 11.49 2.03 -23.09
CA VAL A 44 12.78 1.33 -23.16
C VAL A 44 13.84 2.29 -22.67
N ALA A 45 14.43 1.95 -21.51
CA ALA A 45 15.39 2.79 -20.80
C ALA A 45 16.58 3.23 -21.67
N GLU A 46 17.21 2.27 -22.33
CA GLU A 46 18.40 2.49 -23.16
C GLU A 46 18.19 3.45 -24.33
N LEU A 47 16.97 3.51 -24.83
CA LEU A 47 16.61 4.32 -26.01
C LEU A 47 15.80 5.57 -25.66
N ASN A 48 15.38 5.73 -24.41
CA ASN A 48 14.38 6.72 -23.95
C ASN A 48 13.16 6.79 -24.89
N LYS A 49 12.79 5.64 -25.46
CA LYS A 49 11.77 5.50 -26.50
C LYS A 49 10.55 4.75 -25.98
N LEU A 50 9.39 5.26 -26.35
CA LEU A 50 8.11 4.64 -26.05
C LEU A 50 7.82 3.53 -27.08
N GLN A 51 7.53 2.32 -26.60
CA GLN A 51 7.08 1.19 -27.42
C GLN A 51 5.64 0.86 -27.11
N PHE A 52 4.86 0.57 -28.15
CA PHE A 52 3.47 0.13 -28.04
C PHE A 52 3.36 -1.34 -28.42
N HIS A 53 2.48 -2.05 -27.71
CA HIS A 53 2.24 -3.47 -27.98
C HIS A 53 0.74 -3.75 -28.05
N LEU A 54 0.33 -4.48 -29.08
CA LEU A 54 -0.95 -5.16 -29.12
C LEU A 54 -0.81 -6.48 -28.35
N ALA A 55 -1.48 -6.60 -27.21
CA ALA A 55 -1.61 -7.85 -26.48
C ALA A 55 -2.94 -8.52 -26.87
N VAL A 56 -2.90 -9.79 -27.24
CA VAL A 56 -4.08 -10.55 -27.67
C VAL A 56 -4.03 -11.98 -27.15
N ARG A 57 -5.18 -12.49 -26.71
CA ARG A 57 -5.36 -13.90 -26.33
C ARG A 57 -5.62 -14.74 -27.55
N LEU A 58 -4.72 -15.67 -27.84
CA LEU A 58 -4.89 -16.70 -28.86
C LEU A 58 -5.15 -18.06 -28.21
N LYS A 59 -5.51 -19.09 -28.98
CA LYS A 59 -5.71 -20.47 -28.49
C LYS A 59 -4.50 -21.01 -27.72
N LYS A 60 -3.28 -20.68 -28.17
CA LYS A 60 -2.00 -21.15 -27.61
C LYS A 60 -1.45 -20.21 -26.51
N GLY A 61 -2.22 -19.23 -26.01
CA GLY A 61 -1.78 -18.28 -25.00
C GLY A 61 -1.81 -16.83 -25.47
N ILE A 62 -1.29 -15.92 -24.66
CA ILE A 62 -1.26 -14.49 -24.97
C ILE A 62 -0.03 -14.19 -25.83
N ARG A 63 -0.23 -13.38 -26.86
CA ARG A 63 0.83 -12.83 -27.71
C ARG A 63 0.88 -11.33 -27.59
N ARG A 64 2.09 -10.79 -27.71
CA ARG A 64 2.35 -9.35 -27.74
C ARG A 64 3.10 -8.99 -29.00
N TYR A 65 2.50 -8.15 -29.81
CA TYR A 65 3.04 -7.70 -31.07
C TYR A 65 3.39 -6.22 -30.98
N GLU A 66 4.63 -5.85 -31.29
CA GLU A 66 5.06 -4.46 -31.30
C GLU A 66 4.33 -3.67 -32.38
N ILE A 67 3.73 -2.55 -32.00
CA ILE A 67 3.18 -1.54 -32.89
C ILE A 67 4.25 -0.48 -33.09
N LYS A 68 4.82 -0.39 -34.30
CA LYS A 68 5.75 0.68 -34.66
C LYS A 68 4.96 1.97 -34.82
N ARG A 69 5.12 2.93 -33.91
CA ARG A 69 4.41 4.21 -33.88
C ARG A 69 5.40 5.37 -34.15
N ASN A 70 5.00 6.31 -35.01
CA ASN A 70 5.64 7.62 -35.15
C ASN A 70 4.58 8.74 -35.17
N ALA A 71 4.95 10.00 -35.37
CA ALA A 71 4.03 11.12 -35.28
C ALA A 71 2.80 11.01 -36.21
N THR A 72 2.93 10.36 -37.36
CA THR A 72 1.90 10.36 -38.39
C THR A 72 1.39 8.97 -38.77
N SER A 73 1.97 7.88 -38.22
CA SER A 73 1.58 6.52 -38.59
C SER A 73 1.76 5.52 -37.47
N ALA A 74 0.94 4.47 -37.48
CA ALA A 74 1.08 3.27 -36.67
C ALA A 74 1.12 2.05 -37.62
N LYS A 75 2.06 1.11 -37.39
CA LYS A 75 2.29 -0.06 -38.24
C LYS A 75 2.39 -1.33 -37.41
N LEU A 76 1.72 -2.39 -37.88
CA LEU A 76 1.80 -3.74 -37.29
C LEU A 76 1.88 -4.77 -38.44
N GLY A 77 2.97 -5.51 -38.54
CA GLY A 77 3.23 -6.40 -39.67
C GLY A 77 3.25 -5.61 -40.98
N THR A 78 2.39 -6.01 -41.93
CA THR A 78 2.22 -5.36 -43.23
C THR A 78 1.20 -4.22 -43.23
N ARG A 79 0.37 -4.11 -42.19
CA ARG A 79 -0.69 -3.10 -42.08
C ARG A 79 -0.15 -1.78 -41.52
N SER A 80 -0.65 -0.66 -42.05
CA SER A 80 -0.29 0.68 -41.59
C SER A 80 -1.51 1.60 -41.63
N ALA A 81 -1.62 2.50 -40.66
CA ALA A 81 -2.67 3.52 -40.57
C ALA A 81 -2.14 4.80 -39.92
N GLY A 82 -2.92 5.89 -39.91
CA GLY A 82 -2.49 7.18 -39.37
C GLY A 82 -2.28 7.21 -37.85
N ASN A 83 -2.96 6.37 -37.08
CA ASN A 83 -2.80 6.24 -35.62
C ASN A 83 -3.15 4.81 -35.16
N ILE A 84 -2.94 4.51 -33.90
CA ILE A 84 -3.20 3.17 -33.32
C ILE A 84 -4.69 2.80 -33.44
N GLY A 85 -5.61 3.73 -33.21
CA GLY A 85 -7.05 3.48 -33.31
C GLY A 85 -7.45 2.99 -34.69
N LYS A 86 -7.08 3.75 -35.73
CA LYS A 86 -7.35 3.38 -37.14
C LYS A 86 -6.66 2.05 -37.54
N LEU A 87 -5.46 1.81 -37.01
CA LEU A 87 -4.77 0.53 -37.23
C LEU A 87 -5.57 -0.64 -36.64
N ILE A 88 -5.97 -0.54 -35.37
CA ILE A 88 -6.76 -1.59 -34.71
C ILE A 88 -8.11 -1.81 -35.40
N ASP A 89 -8.79 -0.75 -35.84
CA ASP A 89 -10.06 -0.88 -36.57
C ASP A 89 -9.88 -1.64 -37.89
N SER A 90 -8.79 -1.42 -38.62
CA SER A 90 -8.46 -2.19 -39.83
C SER A 90 -8.17 -3.66 -39.52
N LEU A 91 -7.67 -3.99 -38.32
CA LEU A 91 -7.36 -5.35 -37.89
C LEU A 91 -8.57 -6.11 -37.34
N LYS A 92 -9.64 -5.42 -36.88
CA LYS A 92 -10.89 -6.04 -36.44
C LYS A 92 -11.72 -6.58 -37.63
N ALA A 93 -11.52 -6.06 -38.83
CA ALA A 93 -12.34 -6.39 -40.00
C ALA A 93 -12.14 -7.83 -40.50
N GLU A 94 -10.98 -8.44 -40.19
CA GLU A 94 -10.62 -9.76 -40.74
C GLU A 94 -9.59 -10.49 -39.85
N THR A 95 -9.45 -11.80 -40.05
CA THR A 95 -8.34 -12.56 -39.49
C THR A 95 -7.07 -12.25 -40.26
N ILE A 96 -6.05 -11.79 -39.58
CA ILE A 96 -4.76 -11.42 -40.17
C ILE A 96 -3.67 -12.41 -39.75
N GLU A 97 -2.60 -12.47 -40.53
CA GLU A 97 -1.41 -13.21 -40.18
C GLU A 97 -0.32 -12.26 -39.66
N ILE A 98 0.16 -12.51 -38.46
CA ILE A 98 1.27 -11.76 -37.85
C ILE A 98 2.33 -12.77 -37.37
N LYS A 99 3.53 -12.68 -37.94
CA LYS A 99 4.65 -13.59 -37.61
C LYS A 99 4.28 -15.08 -37.68
N GLY A 100 3.48 -15.48 -38.68
CA GLY A 100 3.05 -16.87 -38.90
C GLY A 100 1.88 -17.33 -38.02
N GLU A 101 1.30 -16.45 -37.21
CA GLU A 101 0.14 -16.75 -36.36
C GLU A 101 -1.12 -16.05 -36.89
N LYS A 102 -2.24 -16.78 -36.94
CA LYS A 102 -3.56 -16.20 -37.25
C LYS A 102 -4.11 -15.46 -36.05
N VAL A 103 -4.35 -14.15 -36.20
CA VAL A 103 -4.82 -13.24 -35.17
C VAL A 103 -6.18 -12.68 -35.53
N THR A 104 -7.15 -12.84 -34.68
CA THR A 104 -8.49 -12.26 -34.79
C THR A 104 -8.79 -11.43 -33.57
N LEU A 105 -9.10 -10.15 -33.73
CA LEU A 105 -9.47 -9.24 -32.65
C LEU A 105 -10.99 -9.25 -32.45
N LYS A 106 -11.48 -9.86 -31.37
CA LYS A 106 -12.92 -10.02 -31.10
C LYS A 106 -13.45 -9.02 -30.10
N ARG A 107 -12.79 -8.88 -28.94
CA ARG A 107 -13.24 -8.05 -27.83
C ARG A 107 -12.11 -7.15 -27.33
N ALA A 108 -12.31 -5.85 -27.44
CA ALA A 108 -11.46 -4.87 -26.82
C ALA A 108 -11.67 -4.87 -25.30
N ILE A 109 -10.61 -5.01 -24.53
CA ILE A 109 -10.68 -4.94 -23.07
C ILE A 109 -10.59 -3.48 -22.65
N ALA A 110 -11.63 -2.98 -21.99
CA ALA A 110 -11.66 -1.63 -21.47
C ALA A 110 -10.91 -1.52 -20.13
N LYS A 111 -10.53 -0.29 -19.75
CA LYS A 111 -9.92 0.01 -18.45
C LYS A 111 -10.85 -0.43 -17.32
N GLY A 112 -10.27 -1.05 -16.29
CA GLY A 112 -11.00 -1.47 -15.10
C GLY A 112 -11.34 -0.29 -14.17
N LYS A 113 -12.17 -0.55 -13.15
CA LYS A 113 -12.68 0.43 -12.18
C LYS A 113 -11.57 1.28 -11.54
N PHE A 114 -10.42 0.70 -11.27
CA PHE A 114 -9.31 1.34 -10.58
C PHE A 114 -8.24 1.92 -11.51
N GLN A 115 -8.39 1.75 -12.81
CA GLN A 115 -7.46 2.30 -13.78
C GLN A 115 -7.94 3.69 -14.23
N LEU A 116 -7.34 4.72 -13.63
CA LEU A 116 -7.59 6.12 -13.92
C LEU A 116 -6.63 6.64 -15.00
N MET A 117 -6.86 7.87 -15.45
CA MET A 117 -6.00 8.61 -16.37
C MET A 117 -5.53 9.92 -15.72
N HIS A 118 -4.45 10.51 -16.24
CA HIS A 118 -3.96 11.81 -15.74
C HIS A 118 -5.04 12.89 -15.76
N ARG A 119 -5.90 12.92 -16.78
CA ARG A 119 -7.03 13.87 -16.85
C ARG A 119 -8.08 13.70 -15.75
N ASP A 120 -8.12 12.55 -15.08
CA ASP A 120 -9.08 12.26 -14.02
C ASP A 120 -8.63 12.84 -12.67
N VAL A 121 -7.41 13.38 -12.57
CA VAL A 121 -6.84 13.95 -11.35
C VAL A 121 -6.26 15.32 -11.59
N ASN A 122 -6.43 16.21 -10.61
CA ASN A 122 -5.77 17.51 -10.59
C ASN A 122 -5.02 17.66 -9.26
N PHE A 123 -3.70 17.74 -9.29
CA PHE A 123 -2.86 17.89 -8.10
C PHE A 123 -1.73 18.87 -8.33
N LYS A 124 -1.38 19.67 -7.31
CA LYS A 124 -0.33 20.71 -7.41
C LYS A 124 0.53 20.80 -6.15
N LYS A 125 -0.09 20.67 -4.96
CA LYS A 125 0.60 20.91 -3.69
C LYS A 125 1.26 19.62 -3.21
N GLN A 126 2.59 19.60 -3.14
CA GLN A 126 3.32 18.55 -2.45
C GLN A 126 3.02 18.61 -0.95
N ILE A 127 2.77 17.44 -0.33
CA ILE A 127 2.43 17.31 1.08
C ILE A 127 3.35 16.34 1.82
N GLY A 128 4.20 15.61 1.10
CA GLY A 128 5.18 14.71 1.69
C GLY A 128 6.12 14.13 0.65
N SER A 129 7.20 13.53 1.12
CA SER A 129 8.13 12.73 0.34
C SER A 129 8.63 11.59 1.22
N GLY A 130 8.86 10.42 0.66
CA GLY A 130 9.33 9.24 1.36
C GLY A 130 10.10 8.31 0.44
N ALA A 131 10.52 7.16 0.97
CA ALA A 131 11.31 6.15 0.24
C ALA A 131 10.63 5.65 -1.04
N TYR A 132 9.32 5.77 -1.14
CA TYR A 132 8.51 5.26 -2.25
C TYR A 132 7.98 6.37 -3.19
N GLY A 133 8.48 7.60 -3.07
CA GLY A 133 8.10 8.69 -3.95
C GLY A 133 7.52 9.93 -3.24
N THR A 134 7.07 10.87 -4.04
CA THR A 134 6.54 12.16 -3.59
C THR A 134 5.01 12.12 -3.55
N VAL A 135 4.41 12.66 -2.49
CA VAL A 135 2.95 12.69 -2.28
C VAL A 135 2.42 14.10 -2.48
N TYR A 136 1.37 14.23 -3.27
CA TYR A 136 0.69 15.49 -3.58
C TYR A 136 -0.77 15.46 -3.11
N LYS A 137 -1.28 16.62 -2.70
CA LYS A 137 -2.72 16.83 -2.50
C LYS A 137 -3.37 17.23 -3.80
N GLY A 138 -4.51 16.61 -4.11
CA GLY A 138 -5.24 16.86 -5.35
C GLY A 138 -6.75 16.66 -5.20
N ARG A 139 -7.41 16.61 -6.36
CA ARG A 139 -8.85 16.35 -6.48
C ARG A 139 -9.13 15.42 -7.64
N LEU A 140 -10.11 14.53 -7.48
CA LEU A 140 -10.69 13.75 -8.56
C LEU A 140 -11.60 14.64 -9.43
N ALA A 141 -11.44 14.58 -10.76
CA ALA A 141 -12.25 15.35 -11.69
C ALA A 141 -13.75 14.98 -11.61
N LYS A 142 -14.04 13.68 -11.44
CA LYS A 142 -15.40 13.13 -11.46
C LYS A 142 -16.32 13.68 -10.37
N ASN A 143 -15.84 13.84 -9.14
CA ASN A 143 -16.68 14.15 -7.97
C ASN A 143 -16.06 15.19 -7.03
N ASN A 144 -14.96 15.80 -7.44
CA ASN A 144 -14.19 16.79 -6.67
C ASN A 144 -13.68 16.30 -5.30
N ALA A 145 -13.64 14.97 -5.08
CA ALA A 145 -13.12 14.39 -3.85
C ALA A 145 -11.66 14.78 -3.65
N VAL A 146 -11.30 15.13 -2.42
CA VAL A 146 -9.91 15.44 -2.06
C VAL A 146 -9.12 14.15 -1.96
N ILE A 147 -7.99 14.08 -2.67
CA ILE A 147 -7.15 12.91 -2.80
C ILE A 147 -5.70 13.19 -2.41
N ALA A 148 -4.98 12.14 -2.05
CA ALA A 148 -3.54 12.06 -2.03
C ALA A 148 -3.06 11.32 -3.28
N VAL A 149 -2.11 11.89 -4.00
CA VAL A 149 -1.52 11.31 -5.21
C VAL A 149 -0.07 10.99 -4.90
N LYS A 150 0.24 9.70 -4.80
CA LYS A 150 1.61 9.20 -4.61
C LYS A 150 2.24 9.01 -5.98
N LYS A 151 3.25 9.81 -6.26
CA LYS A 151 3.99 9.80 -7.52
C LYS A 151 5.21 8.92 -7.37
N LEU A 152 5.40 8.00 -8.32
CA LEU A 152 6.65 7.24 -8.45
C LEU A 152 7.75 8.20 -8.97
N ASP A 153 8.80 8.41 -8.16
CA ASP A 153 9.84 9.42 -8.47
C ASP A 153 10.92 8.92 -9.45
N THR A 154 10.83 7.68 -9.89
CA THR A 154 11.76 7.11 -10.86
C THR A 154 11.40 7.53 -12.29
N GLU A 155 12.41 7.67 -13.13
CA GLU A 155 12.26 8.08 -14.53
C GLU A 155 11.64 6.97 -15.39
N GLY A 156 10.38 6.63 -15.23
CA GLY A 156 9.56 5.79 -16.13
C GLY A 156 10.17 4.51 -16.73
N THR A 157 11.44 4.28 -16.49
CA THR A 157 12.27 3.15 -16.95
C THR A 157 12.53 2.15 -15.84
N ASP A 158 12.18 2.49 -14.59
CA ASP A 158 12.34 1.63 -13.43
C ASP A 158 11.20 0.61 -13.37
N GLU A 159 11.44 -0.55 -13.96
CA GLU A 159 10.50 -1.68 -13.92
C GLU A 159 10.31 -2.20 -12.48
N GLU A 160 11.32 -2.10 -11.61
CA GLU A 160 11.24 -2.55 -10.22
C GLU A 160 10.31 -1.62 -9.41
N GLY A 161 10.48 -0.31 -9.52
CA GLY A 161 9.61 0.67 -8.87
C GLY A 161 8.16 0.56 -9.33
N LEU A 162 7.92 0.39 -10.64
CA LEU A 162 6.59 0.13 -11.17
C LEU A 162 6.01 -1.19 -10.64
N ALA A 163 6.82 -2.25 -10.55
CA ALA A 163 6.39 -3.53 -10.02
C ALA A 163 5.97 -3.43 -8.56
N ASP A 164 6.72 -2.69 -7.74
CA ASP A 164 6.39 -2.47 -6.33
C ASP A 164 5.15 -1.60 -6.15
N MET A 165 4.99 -0.53 -6.94
CA MET A 165 3.78 0.29 -6.98
C MET A 165 2.55 -0.56 -7.34
N MET A 166 2.66 -1.43 -8.34
CA MET A 166 1.55 -2.30 -8.75
C MET A 166 1.27 -3.42 -7.75
N LYS A 167 2.26 -3.88 -6.97
CA LYS A 167 1.99 -4.79 -5.82
C LYS A 167 1.12 -4.09 -4.78
N GLU A 168 1.45 -2.85 -4.42
CA GLU A 168 0.65 -2.04 -3.50
C GLU A 168 -0.78 -1.84 -4.04
N ALA A 169 -0.92 -1.46 -5.32
CA ALA A 169 -2.22 -1.27 -5.97
C ALA A 169 -3.09 -2.53 -5.95
N ARG A 170 -2.51 -3.72 -6.26
CA ARG A 170 -3.25 -5.00 -6.27
C ARG A 170 -3.80 -5.34 -4.89
N VAL A 171 -3.06 -5.04 -3.83
CA VAL A 171 -3.49 -5.29 -2.46
C VAL A 171 -4.58 -4.30 -2.06
N MET A 172 -4.35 -3.00 -2.30
CA MET A 172 -5.27 -1.94 -1.87
C MET A 172 -6.65 -2.01 -2.53
N GLN A 173 -6.73 -2.43 -3.79
CA GLN A 173 -8.03 -2.54 -4.49
C GLN A 173 -8.97 -3.60 -3.91
N LEU A 174 -8.47 -4.49 -3.04
CA LEU A 174 -9.25 -5.55 -2.39
C LEU A 174 -9.96 -5.09 -1.11
N TYR A 175 -9.60 -3.90 -0.59
CA TYR A 175 -10.02 -3.47 0.74
C TYR A 175 -10.85 -2.18 0.68
N ASP A 176 -11.97 -2.22 1.42
CA ASP A 176 -12.84 -1.06 1.66
C ASP A 176 -13.35 -1.15 3.10
N HIS A 177 -12.81 -0.31 3.99
CA HIS A 177 -13.12 -0.31 5.42
C HIS A 177 -12.90 1.09 6.00
N PRO A 178 -13.71 1.57 6.95
CA PRO A 178 -13.55 2.90 7.54
C PRO A 178 -12.18 3.15 8.16
N ASN A 179 -11.52 2.12 8.69
CA ASN A 179 -10.18 2.23 9.29
C ASN A 179 -9.03 1.78 8.37
N ILE A 180 -9.28 1.78 7.06
CA ILE A 180 -8.27 1.58 6.01
C ILE A 180 -8.30 2.78 5.09
N VAL A 181 -7.13 3.29 4.67
CA VAL A 181 -7.05 4.36 3.67
C VAL A 181 -7.67 3.89 2.37
N LYS A 182 -8.64 4.64 1.87
CA LYS A 182 -9.37 4.27 0.65
C LYS A 182 -8.47 4.39 -0.58
N PHE A 183 -8.52 3.37 -1.42
CA PHE A 183 -7.88 3.34 -2.72
C PHE A 183 -8.85 3.79 -3.81
N TYR A 184 -8.47 4.81 -4.59
CA TYR A 184 -9.26 5.28 -5.72
C TYR A 184 -8.80 4.67 -7.04
N GLY A 185 -7.49 4.40 -7.18
CA GLY A 185 -6.95 3.79 -8.38
C GLY A 185 -5.47 4.07 -8.62
N PHE A 186 -5.03 3.68 -9.81
CA PHE A 186 -3.68 3.92 -10.31
C PHE A 186 -3.75 4.53 -11.73
N ILE A 187 -2.70 5.24 -12.11
CA ILE A 187 -2.58 5.94 -13.40
C ILE A 187 -1.29 5.49 -14.07
N LEU A 188 -1.42 4.92 -15.26
CA LEU A 188 -0.33 4.35 -16.06
C LEU A 188 -0.39 4.77 -17.54
N ASP A 189 -1.29 5.66 -17.90
CA ASP A 189 -1.52 6.11 -19.29
C ASP A 189 -0.30 6.86 -19.85
N ASP A 190 0.37 7.65 -19.03
CA ASP A 190 1.65 8.29 -19.30
C ASP A 190 2.46 8.43 -18.01
N PHE A 191 3.69 8.87 -18.09
CA PHE A 191 4.54 9.20 -16.95
C PHE A 191 4.21 10.62 -16.41
N PRO A 192 4.32 10.84 -15.08
CA PRO A 192 4.69 9.90 -14.01
C PRO A 192 3.58 8.91 -13.66
N TYR A 193 3.95 7.69 -13.22
CA TYR A 193 2.96 6.72 -12.73
C TYR A 193 2.52 7.11 -11.32
N LEU A 194 1.21 6.93 -11.05
CA LEU A 194 0.58 7.47 -9.86
C LEU A 194 -0.30 6.43 -9.15
N LEU A 195 -0.28 6.45 -7.80
CA LEU A 195 -1.35 5.86 -6.98
C LEU A 195 -2.25 6.98 -6.46
N VAL A 196 -3.54 6.76 -6.50
CA VAL A 196 -4.56 7.72 -6.07
C VAL A 196 -5.27 7.18 -4.85
N LEU A 197 -5.10 7.87 -3.72
CA LEU A 197 -5.52 7.48 -2.39
C LEU A 197 -6.43 8.54 -1.76
N GLU A 198 -7.13 8.16 -0.70
CA GLU A 198 -7.85 9.09 0.17
C GLU A 198 -6.85 10.06 0.84
N PHE A 199 -7.19 11.34 0.82
CA PHE A 199 -6.43 12.34 1.55
C PHE A 199 -6.88 12.39 3.01
N CYS A 200 -5.99 12.05 3.93
CA CYS A 200 -6.21 12.11 5.37
C CYS A 200 -5.79 13.48 5.90
N ASN A 201 -6.76 14.28 6.34
CA ASN A 201 -6.57 15.69 6.68
C ASN A 201 -5.87 15.95 8.03
N GLY A 202 -5.74 14.94 8.88
CA GLY A 202 -5.08 15.02 10.18
C GLY A 202 -3.62 14.52 10.20
N GLY A 203 -3.07 14.12 9.03
CA GLY A 203 -1.70 13.60 8.96
C GLY A 203 -1.50 12.25 9.65
N ALA A 204 -0.25 11.89 9.95
CA ALA A 204 0.08 10.68 10.67
C ALA A 204 -0.17 10.84 12.17
N VAL A 205 -0.54 9.73 12.85
CA VAL A 205 -0.68 9.71 14.31
C VAL A 205 0.66 10.03 14.97
N GLU A 206 1.77 9.56 14.42
CA GLU A 206 3.13 9.90 14.92
C GLU A 206 3.35 11.42 14.96
N ASP A 207 3.00 12.15 13.91
CA ASP A 207 3.16 13.60 13.84
C ASP A 207 2.27 14.29 14.87
N LEU A 208 1.02 13.85 15.00
CA LEU A 208 0.10 14.36 16.03
C LEU A 208 0.64 14.18 17.44
N LEU A 209 1.24 13.01 17.75
CA LEU A 209 1.79 12.71 19.07
C LEU A 209 3.03 13.57 19.39
N ARG A 210 3.81 13.93 18.37
CA ARG A 210 4.94 14.87 18.49
C ARG A 210 4.46 16.29 18.75
N GLU A 211 3.43 16.73 18.05
CA GLU A 211 2.89 18.09 18.13
C GLU A 211 2.03 18.30 19.39
N LYS A 212 1.35 17.25 19.87
CA LYS A 212 0.42 17.30 21.01
C LYS A 212 0.75 16.25 22.07
N PRO A 213 1.81 16.45 22.84
CA PRO A 213 2.18 15.53 23.93
C PRO A 213 1.10 15.38 25.00
N ASP A 214 0.25 16.39 25.17
CA ASP A 214 -0.90 16.45 26.10
C ASP A 214 -2.18 15.82 25.56
N LEU A 215 -2.11 15.09 24.42
CA LEU A 215 -3.25 14.36 23.88
C LEU A 215 -3.86 13.45 24.95
N LYS A 216 -5.15 13.64 25.21
CA LYS A 216 -5.88 12.94 26.29
C LYS A 216 -5.82 11.42 26.12
N VAL A 217 -5.72 10.70 27.22
CA VAL A 217 -5.65 9.23 27.28
C VAL A 217 -6.83 8.57 26.55
N ASN A 218 -8.07 9.06 26.77
CA ASN A 218 -9.24 8.53 26.08
C ASN A 218 -9.11 8.59 24.54
N ARG A 219 -8.50 9.66 24.01
CA ARG A 219 -8.28 9.78 22.56
C ARG A 219 -7.21 8.78 22.07
N ARG A 220 -6.16 8.52 22.87
CA ARG A 220 -5.15 7.51 22.57
C ARG A 220 -5.75 6.10 22.55
N VAL A 221 -6.63 5.78 23.51
CA VAL A 221 -7.39 4.51 23.52
C VAL A 221 -8.30 4.39 22.30
N GLN A 222 -9.04 5.44 21.99
CA GLN A 222 -9.92 5.47 20.81
C GLN A 222 -9.15 5.24 19.50
N TYR A 223 -7.99 5.87 19.34
CA TYR A 223 -7.14 5.67 18.17
C TYR A 223 -6.59 4.25 18.10
N THR A 224 -6.23 3.66 19.24
CA THR A 224 -5.77 2.27 19.31
C THR A 224 -6.90 1.31 18.89
N TYR A 225 -8.13 1.53 19.38
CA TYR A 225 -9.30 0.76 18.96
C TYR A 225 -9.53 0.84 17.45
N MET A 226 -9.55 2.06 16.88
CA MET A 226 -9.75 2.25 15.45
C MET A 226 -8.68 1.53 14.60
N ALA A 227 -7.41 1.60 15.01
CA ALA A 227 -6.32 0.88 14.32
C ALA A 227 -6.50 -0.65 14.43
N SER A 228 -6.96 -1.17 15.59
CA SER A 228 -7.23 -2.60 15.76
C SER A 228 -8.36 -3.10 14.85
N ALA A 229 -9.38 -2.28 14.62
CA ALA A 229 -10.47 -2.60 13.70
C ALA A 229 -9.98 -2.70 12.24
N GLY A 230 -9.02 -1.84 11.85
CA GLY A 230 -8.34 -1.94 10.56
C GLY A 230 -7.53 -3.23 10.44
N MET A 231 -6.74 -3.58 11.46
CA MET A 231 -5.93 -4.80 11.47
C MET A 231 -6.81 -6.07 11.46
N ASP A 232 -7.88 -6.12 12.24
CA ASP A 232 -8.83 -7.24 12.24
C ASP A 232 -9.44 -7.46 10.84
N TYR A 233 -9.87 -6.37 10.20
CA TYR A 233 -10.38 -6.44 8.83
C TYR A 233 -9.36 -7.03 7.85
N LEU A 234 -8.09 -6.62 7.91
CA LEU A 234 -7.04 -7.16 7.04
C LEU A 234 -6.80 -8.64 7.31
N HIS A 235 -6.71 -9.06 8.58
CA HIS A 235 -6.50 -10.46 8.94
C HIS A 235 -7.67 -11.35 8.49
N LYS A 236 -8.93 -10.89 8.60
CA LYS A 236 -10.13 -11.56 8.07
C LYS A 236 -10.10 -11.69 6.54
N LYS A 237 -9.43 -10.77 5.86
CA LYS A 237 -9.16 -10.83 4.41
C LYS A 237 -7.89 -11.59 4.03
N ASN A 238 -7.33 -12.35 4.99
CA ASN A 238 -6.10 -13.13 4.80
C ASN A 238 -4.89 -12.27 4.36
N CYS A 239 -4.76 -11.06 4.91
CA CYS A 239 -3.66 -10.14 4.62
C CYS A 239 -2.83 -9.85 5.86
N ILE A 240 -1.51 -10.01 5.76
CA ILE A 240 -0.53 -9.56 6.74
C ILE A 240 -0.05 -8.17 6.33
N HIS A 241 -0.08 -7.19 7.26
CA HIS A 241 0.34 -5.81 6.97
C HIS A 241 1.86 -5.64 6.93
N ARG A 242 2.57 -6.18 7.93
CA ARG A 242 4.03 -6.21 8.06
C ARG A 242 4.73 -4.88 8.34
N ASP A 243 3.99 -3.78 8.42
CA ASP A 243 4.53 -2.47 8.79
C ASP A 243 3.55 -1.66 9.65
N ILE A 244 3.03 -2.29 10.72
CA ILE A 244 2.15 -1.64 11.69
C ILE A 244 2.99 -0.73 12.59
N ALA A 245 2.73 0.59 12.55
CA ALA A 245 3.43 1.62 13.30
C ALA A 245 2.62 2.92 13.32
N ALA A 246 2.91 3.82 14.27
CA ALA A 246 2.22 5.11 14.40
C ALA A 246 2.31 5.97 13.13
N ARG A 247 3.43 5.93 12.41
CA ARG A 247 3.64 6.63 11.13
C ARG A 247 2.71 6.17 10.00
N ASN A 248 2.25 4.91 10.05
CA ASN A 248 1.36 4.29 9.05
C ASN A 248 -0.11 4.30 9.49
N CYS A 249 -0.44 5.01 10.56
CA CYS A 249 -1.79 5.32 10.98
C CYS A 249 -2.09 6.78 10.65
N LEU A 250 -2.97 7.02 9.66
CA LEU A 250 -3.37 8.36 9.24
C LEU A 250 -4.70 8.74 9.86
N ILE A 251 -4.92 10.04 10.05
CA ILE A 251 -6.16 10.58 10.63
C ILE A 251 -6.97 11.29 9.55
N HIS A 252 -8.23 10.87 9.38
CA HIS A 252 -9.18 11.55 8.53
C HIS A 252 -10.45 11.86 9.31
N ASN A 253 -10.76 13.16 9.50
CA ASN A 253 -11.92 13.63 10.28
C ASN A 253 -12.04 12.97 11.67
N GLY A 254 -10.90 12.79 12.36
CA GLY A 254 -10.86 12.17 13.69
C GLY A 254 -10.87 10.64 13.69
N VAL A 255 -10.98 9.99 12.53
CA VAL A 255 -10.92 8.53 12.36
C VAL A 255 -9.51 8.11 11.97
N VAL A 256 -8.96 7.13 12.69
CA VAL A 256 -7.67 6.51 12.33
C VAL A 256 -7.86 5.49 11.21
N LYS A 257 -6.99 5.56 10.23
CA LYS A 257 -6.96 4.70 9.05
C LYS A 257 -5.55 4.13 8.86
N MET A 258 -5.44 2.81 8.75
CA MET A 258 -4.18 2.17 8.40
C MET A 258 -3.82 2.46 6.95
N ALA A 259 -2.56 2.73 6.71
CA ALA A 259 -1.98 3.16 5.43
C ALA A 259 -0.67 2.43 5.14
N ASP A 260 -0.08 2.68 3.99
CA ASP A 260 1.16 2.08 3.49
C ASP A 260 1.10 0.55 3.34
N PHE A 261 0.54 0.14 2.21
CA PHE A 261 0.34 -1.28 1.86
C PHE A 261 1.50 -1.88 1.04
N GLY A 262 2.61 -1.17 0.88
CA GLY A 262 3.77 -1.62 0.12
C GLY A 262 4.36 -2.94 0.64
N MET A 263 4.33 -3.12 1.96
CA MET A 263 4.81 -4.34 2.62
C MET A 263 3.74 -5.43 2.74
N CYS A 264 2.46 -5.13 2.51
CA CYS A 264 1.36 -6.07 2.71
C CYS A 264 1.44 -7.30 1.80
N ARG A 265 0.97 -8.42 2.31
CA ARG A 265 0.89 -9.67 1.56
C ARG A 265 -0.44 -10.36 1.81
N ALA A 266 -1.17 -10.67 0.74
CA ALA A 266 -2.45 -11.40 0.78
C ALA A 266 -2.21 -12.90 1.02
N THR A 267 -1.67 -13.24 2.19
CA THR A 267 -1.36 -14.60 2.63
C THR A 267 -1.32 -14.65 4.16
N ALA A 268 -1.55 -15.83 4.72
CA ALA A 268 -1.41 -16.06 6.18
C ALA A 268 0.05 -16.23 6.64
N VAL A 269 0.96 -16.56 5.72
CA VAL A 269 2.40 -16.76 6.00
C VAL A 269 3.21 -16.17 4.86
N TYR A 270 4.22 -15.38 5.20
CA TYR A 270 5.15 -14.83 4.23
C TYR A 270 6.59 -14.98 4.73
N LYS A 271 7.46 -15.50 3.85
CA LYS A 271 8.89 -15.64 4.14
C LYS A 271 9.62 -14.35 3.77
N VAL A 272 10.26 -13.74 4.76
CA VAL A 272 10.99 -12.47 4.63
C VAL A 272 12.43 -12.75 4.20
N ASP A 273 12.92 -11.96 3.29
CA ASP A 273 14.34 -11.90 2.98
C ASP A 273 15.08 -11.09 4.04
N LEU A 274 15.78 -11.78 4.93
CA LEU A 274 16.51 -11.16 6.04
C LEU A 274 17.78 -10.41 5.59
N SER A 275 18.17 -10.50 4.32
CA SER A 275 19.30 -9.73 3.75
C SER A 275 18.89 -8.31 3.38
N LYS A 276 17.59 -8.05 3.24
CA LYS A 276 17.05 -6.72 2.92
C LYS A 276 16.84 -5.87 4.18
N PRO A 277 16.84 -4.54 4.06
CA PRO A 277 16.51 -3.66 5.17
C PRO A 277 15.12 -3.98 5.74
N LEU A 278 15.02 -4.07 7.07
CA LEU A 278 13.79 -4.37 7.80
C LEU A 278 13.55 -3.32 8.89
N ASN A 279 12.29 -3.10 9.24
CA ASN A 279 11.88 -2.22 10.33
C ASN A 279 12.10 -2.91 11.69
N VAL A 280 13.39 -3.08 12.06
CA VAL A 280 13.88 -3.88 13.19
C VAL A 280 13.14 -3.60 14.50
N ARG A 281 12.75 -2.34 14.76
CA ARG A 281 12.15 -1.89 16.02
C ARG A 281 10.71 -2.38 16.23
N TRP A 282 10.02 -2.74 15.17
CA TRP A 282 8.64 -3.29 15.19
C TRP A 282 8.60 -4.80 14.94
N LEU A 283 9.75 -5.41 14.64
CA LEU A 283 9.80 -6.80 14.22
C LEU A 283 9.75 -7.76 15.39
N ALA A 284 8.86 -8.75 15.32
CA ALA A 284 8.69 -9.78 16.33
C ALA A 284 9.94 -10.69 16.45
N PRO A 285 10.27 -11.19 17.67
CA PRO A 285 11.49 -11.96 17.91
C PRO A 285 11.62 -13.24 17.08
N GLU A 286 10.51 -13.94 16.81
CA GLU A 286 10.51 -15.19 16.04
C GLU A 286 10.87 -14.99 14.57
N VAL A 287 10.61 -13.82 14.00
CA VAL A 287 10.94 -13.52 12.59
C VAL A 287 12.45 -13.61 12.34
N TRP A 288 13.25 -13.28 13.33
CA TRP A 288 14.71 -13.41 13.25
C TRP A 288 15.20 -14.87 13.23
N ASN A 289 14.38 -15.81 13.70
CA ASN A 289 14.75 -17.23 13.80
C ASN A 289 14.42 -18.00 12.54
N ASN A 290 13.23 -17.80 11.98
CA ASN A 290 12.71 -18.57 10.85
C ASN A 290 12.46 -17.76 9.58
N GLY A 291 12.54 -16.42 9.64
CA GLY A 291 12.27 -15.53 8.52
C GLY A 291 10.79 -15.46 8.14
N GLU A 292 9.86 -15.94 8.97
CA GLU A 292 8.44 -15.95 8.64
C GLU A 292 7.68 -14.84 9.36
N THR A 293 6.80 -14.16 8.62
CA THR A 293 5.80 -13.25 9.17
C THR A 293 4.41 -13.88 9.04
N ARG A 294 3.59 -13.69 10.07
CA ARG A 294 2.24 -14.24 10.22
C ARG A 294 1.34 -13.19 10.86
N PHE A 295 0.06 -13.48 11.04
CA PHE A 295 -0.88 -12.57 11.73
C PHE A 295 -0.41 -12.21 13.15
N ASN A 296 0.16 -13.14 13.88
CA ASN A 296 0.69 -12.89 15.22
C ASN A 296 1.96 -12.03 15.23
N THR A 297 2.69 -11.88 14.12
CA THR A 297 3.77 -10.91 13.99
C THR A 297 3.24 -9.47 13.82
N ASP A 298 2.11 -9.29 13.14
CA ASP A 298 1.40 -8.01 13.10
C ASP A 298 0.89 -7.60 14.49
N VAL A 299 0.37 -8.57 15.26
CA VAL A 299 -0.07 -8.32 16.65
C VAL A 299 1.09 -7.87 17.53
N TYR A 300 2.29 -8.44 17.37
CA TYR A 300 3.47 -7.94 18.07
C TYR A 300 3.82 -6.49 17.68
N ALA A 301 3.85 -6.18 16.38
CA ALA A 301 4.08 -4.84 15.89
C ALA A 301 3.01 -3.86 16.36
N PHE A 302 1.75 -4.31 16.45
CA PHE A 302 0.65 -3.55 17.03
C PHE A 302 0.90 -3.20 18.51
N GLY A 303 1.48 -4.12 19.29
CA GLY A 303 1.94 -3.82 20.65
C GLY A 303 2.99 -2.71 20.67
N VAL A 304 3.96 -2.71 19.73
CA VAL A 304 4.93 -1.61 19.62
C VAL A 304 4.23 -0.29 19.27
N MET A 305 3.25 -0.31 18.36
CA MET A 305 2.45 0.87 18.04
C MET A 305 1.59 1.35 19.22
N ILE A 306 1.04 0.46 20.06
CA ILE A 306 0.37 0.86 21.31
C ILE A 306 1.35 1.64 22.17
N TRP A 307 2.57 1.15 22.35
CA TRP A 307 3.61 1.86 23.11
C TRP A 307 3.88 3.25 22.53
N GLU A 308 4.00 3.38 21.19
CA GLU A 308 4.15 4.67 20.49
C GLU A 308 2.99 5.62 20.80
N PHE A 309 1.76 5.11 20.86
CA PHE A 309 0.57 5.93 21.09
C PHE A 309 0.51 6.50 22.52
N PHE A 310 1.19 5.88 23.48
CA PHE A 310 1.13 6.28 24.88
C PHE A 310 2.40 6.96 25.40
N ILE A 311 3.56 6.79 24.75
CA ILE A 311 4.79 7.46 25.20
C ILE A 311 4.69 8.98 25.09
N THR A 312 5.06 9.68 26.16
CA THR A 312 5.00 11.15 26.25
C THR A 312 6.23 11.68 26.99
N PRO A 313 6.99 12.62 26.39
CA PRO A 313 6.92 13.08 24.98
C PRO A 313 7.19 11.94 24.00
N TYR A 314 6.68 12.08 22.75
CA TYR A 314 6.85 11.02 21.74
C TYR A 314 8.34 10.74 21.48
N GLN A 315 8.66 9.45 21.49
CA GLN A 315 9.97 8.92 21.15
C GLN A 315 9.82 7.71 20.23
N SER A 316 10.79 7.50 19.35
CA SER A 316 10.83 6.28 18.55
C SER A 316 11.07 5.05 19.44
N PRO A 317 10.46 3.91 19.17
CA PRO A 317 10.71 2.68 19.93
C PRO A 317 12.21 2.37 20.01
N TYR A 318 12.68 1.98 21.22
CA TYR A 318 14.09 1.66 21.47
C TYR A 318 15.07 2.77 21.01
N HIS A 319 14.72 4.05 21.16
CA HIS A 319 15.45 5.19 20.57
C HIS A 319 16.94 5.25 20.97
N GLU A 320 17.30 4.75 22.14
CA GLU A 320 18.68 4.72 22.64
C GLU A 320 19.55 3.65 21.95
N TRP A 321 18.95 2.69 21.24
CA TRP A 321 19.66 1.54 20.72
C TRP A 321 19.74 1.53 19.20
N LYS A 322 20.89 1.04 18.69
CA LYS A 322 21.05 0.69 17.27
C LYS A 322 20.22 -0.57 16.98
N GLY A 323 19.82 -0.74 15.72
CA GLY A 323 18.98 -1.87 15.30
C GLY A 323 19.55 -3.25 15.67
N TYR A 324 20.86 -3.44 15.63
CA TYR A 324 21.52 -4.68 16.05
C TYR A 324 21.27 -4.97 17.56
N THR A 325 21.42 -3.97 18.41
CA THR A 325 21.17 -4.09 19.86
C THR A 325 19.71 -4.40 20.14
N VAL A 326 18.77 -3.73 19.43
CA VAL A 326 17.32 -4.04 19.51
C VAL A 326 17.08 -5.50 19.21
N LYS A 327 17.59 -6.01 18.07
CA LYS A 327 17.48 -7.42 17.68
C LYS A 327 17.94 -8.36 18.78
N GLN A 328 19.13 -8.14 19.36
CA GLN A 328 19.67 -9.01 20.43
C GLN A 328 18.80 -8.98 21.67
N LYS A 329 18.46 -7.77 22.16
CA LYS A 329 17.70 -7.60 23.40
C LYS A 329 16.28 -8.16 23.28
N VAL A 330 15.57 -7.89 22.19
CA VAL A 330 14.21 -8.39 21.95
C VAL A 330 14.17 -9.91 21.85
N ARG A 331 15.16 -10.52 21.20
CA ARG A 331 15.30 -11.99 21.14
C ARG A 331 15.60 -12.61 22.50
N ALA A 332 16.34 -11.90 23.36
CA ALA A 332 16.62 -12.32 24.73
C ALA A 332 15.43 -12.07 25.69
N GLY A 333 14.27 -11.59 25.19
CA GLY A 333 13.06 -11.41 26.00
C GLY A 333 12.83 -9.97 26.47
N TYR A 334 13.74 -9.03 26.25
CA TYR A 334 13.52 -7.64 26.67
C TYR A 334 12.31 -7.01 25.95
N ARG A 335 11.54 -6.24 26.70
CA ARG A 335 10.47 -5.36 26.22
C ARG A 335 10.65 -3.97 26.83
N MET A 336 10.21 -2.94 26.10
CA MET A 336 10.19 -1.59 26.64
C MET A 336 9.24 -1.51 27.85
N PRO A 337 9.58 -0.74 28.90
CA PRO A 337 8.64 -0.51 30.00
C PRO A 337 7.37 0.18 29.46
N PRO A 338 6.21 -0.12 30.04
CA PRO A 338 4.99 0.61 29.72
C PRO A 338 5.20 2.12 29.98
N PRO A 339 4.70 3.00 29.09
CA PRO A 339 4.78 4.44 29.29
C PRO A 339 4.09 4.91 30.58
N ASP A 340 4.64 5.93 31.22
CA ASP A 340 4.03 6.54 32.40
C ASP A 340 2.63 7.07 32.08
N GLY A 341 1.68 6.88 33.01
CA GLY A 341 0.28 7.29 32.81
C GLY A 341 -0.54 6.44 31.86
N MET A 342 0.02 5.34 31.36
CA MET A 342 -0.73 4.37 30.56
C MET A 342 -1.74 3.64 31.46
N PRO A 343 -3.04 3.54 31.08
CA PRO A 343 -4.03 2.82 31.87
C PRO A 343 -3.65 1.35 32.09
N ARG A 344 -4.00 0.83 33.26
CA ARG A 344 -3.68 -0.56 33.64
C ARG A 344 -4.16 -1.58 32.61
N GLU A 345 -5.37 -1.42 32.10
CA GLU A 345 -5.96 -2.30 31.10
C GLU A 345 -5.18 -2.24 29.78
N MET A 346 -4.69 -1.07 29.41
CA MET A 346 -3.84 -0.92 28.22
C MET A 346 -2.47 -1.58 28.41
N VAL A 347 -1.91 -1.55 29.62
CA VAL A 347 -0.67 -2.29 29.97
C VAL A 347 -0.88 -3.79 29.82
N ILE A 348 -2.04 -4.31 30.23
CA ILE A 348 -2.38 -5.74 30.05
C ILE A 348 -2.42 -6.08 28.55
N VAL A 349 -3.13 -5.29 27.75
CA VAL A 349 -3.22 -5.48 26.29
C VAL A 349 -1.83 -5.41 25.64
N LEU A 350 -1.00 -4.45 26.03
CA LEU A 350 0.38 -4.30 25.54
C LEU A 350 1.19 -5.58 25.81
N ASN A 351 1.16 -6.09 27.04
CA ASN A 351 1.91 -7.29 27.45
C ASN A 351 1.41 -8.54 26.72
N GLU A 352 0.10 -8.68 26.47
CA GLU A 352 -0.46 -9.77 25.68
C GLU A 352 0.06 -9.74 24.23
N CYS A 353 0.11 -8.56 23.60
CA CYS A 353 0.65 -8.39 22.26
C CYS A 353 2.14 -8.75 22.18
N TRP A 354 2.90 -8.49 23.26
CA TRP A 354 4.33 -8.74 23.33
C TRP A 354 4.72 -10.09 23.89
N ASN A 355 3.76 -11.02 24.05
CA ASN A 355 4.09 -12.36 24.52
C ASN A 355 5.22 -12.96 23.67
N HIS A 356 6.21 -13.57 24.33
CA HIS A 356 7.36 -14.15 23.67
C HIS A 356 6.94 -15.32 22.75
N ASP A 357 6.01 -16.15 23.25
CA ASP A 357 5.37 -17.20 22.45
C ASP A 357 4.32 -16.55 21.52
N PRO A 358 4.50 -16.58 20.20
CA PRO A 358 3.57 -15.97 19.25
C PRO A 358 2.16 -16.59 19.31
N ASN A 359 2.02 -17.86 19.78
CA ASN A 359 0.73 -18.53 19.86
C ASN A 359 -0.10 -18.07 21.09
N LYS A 360 0.54 -17.42 22.05
CA LYS A 360 -0.13 -16.85 23.23
C LYS A 360 -0.58 -15.41 23.01
N ARG A 361 -0.20 -14.78 21.91
CA ARG A 361 -0.71 -13.45 21.54
C ARG A 361 -2.18 -13.55 21.14
N PRO A 362 -3.00 -12.53 21.44
CA PRO A 362 -4.40 -12.51 20.99
C PRO A 362 -4.49 -12.49 19.46
N THR A 363 -5.61 -12.96 18.90
CA THR A 363 -5.95 -12.69 17.51
C THR A 363 -6.33 -11.21 17.36
N ALA A 364 -6.26 -10.66 16.13
CA ALA A 364 -6.69 -9.29 15.87
C ALA A 364 -8.15 -9.05 16.26
N GLU A 365 -9.03 -10.06 16.07
CA GLU A 365 -10.42 -10.01 16.47
C GLU A 365 -10.58 -9.86 18.00
N LYS A 366 -9.93 -10.72 18.79
CA LYS A 366 -9.96 -10.62 20.26
C LYS A 366 -9.36 -9.31 20.76
N LEU A 367 -8.30 -8.83 20.09
CA LEU A 367 -7.68 -7.56 20.42
C LEU A 367 -8.64 -6.40 20.16
N LYS A 368 -9.32 -6.40 19.01
CA LYS A 368 -10.35 -5.42 18.67
C LYS A 368 -11.47 -5.42 19.71
N GLU A 369 -12.03 -6.59 20.07
CA GLU A 369 -13.11 -6.70 21.04
C GLU A 369 -12.71 -6.10 22.40
N LYS A 370 -11.53 -6.43 22.92
CA LYS A 370 -11.01 -5.87 24.18
C LYS A 370 -10.86 -4.36 24.11
N LEU A 371 -10.33 -3.84 23.00
CA LEU A 371 -10.11 -2.39 22.84
C LEU A 371 -11.44 -1.65 22.60
N GLU A 372 -12.42 -2.27 21.99
CA GLU A 372 -13.77 -1.72 21.84
C GLU A 372 -14.46 -1.55 23.19
N GLU A 373 -14.43 -2.61 24.02
CA GLU A 373 -14.97 -2.55 25.40
C GLU A 373 -14.27 -1.46 26.23
N LEU A 374 -12.95 -1.40 26.14
CA LEU A 374 -12.17 -0.39 26.86
C LEU A 374 -12.49 1.02 26.37
N ASN A 375 -12.60 1.24 25.06
CA ASN A 375 -12.98 2.53 24.49
C ASN A 375 -14.37 2.98 24.98
N GLN A 376 -15.34 2.06 25.04
CA GLN A 376 -16.70 2.34 25.53
C GLN A 376 -16.67 2.77 27.02
N LYS A 377 -15.86 2.13 27.87
CA LYS A 377 -15.68 2.51 29.28
C LYS A 377 -15.09 3.92 29.40
N PHE A 378 -14.09 4.25 28.58
CA PHE A 378 -13.51 5.61 28.56
C PHE A 378 -14.52 6.67 28.06
N GLU A 379 -15.32 6.35 27.06
CA GLU A 379 -16.37 7.26 26.55
C GLU A 379 -17.48 7.48 27.60
N ALA A 380 -17.81 6.45 28.38
CA ALA A 380 -18.78 6.52 29.47
C ALA A 380 -18.24 7.25 30.73
N GLY A 381 -16.94 7.57 30.77
CA GLY A 381 -16.31 8.23 31.92
C GLY A 381 -16.15 7.32 33.14
N ASP A 382 -16.05 6.01 32.95
CA ASP A 382 -15.86 5.02 33.99
C ASP A 382 -14.54 5.25 34.76
N ALA A 383 -14.63 5.62 36.03
CA ALA A 383 -13.47 5.93 36.86
C ALA A 383 -12.53 4.72 37.08
N SER A 384 -13.02 3.47 36.93
CA SER A 384 -12.22 2.28 37.13
C SER A 384 -11.07 2.15 36.12
N VAL A 385 -11.24 2.70 34.88
CA VAL A 385 -10.22 2.65 33.84
C VAL A 385 -9.19 3.78 33.91
N LEU A 386 -9.42 4.79 34.76
CA LEU A 386 -8.53 5.94 34.93
C LEU A 386 -7.41 5.69 35.98
N GLN A 387 -7.48 4.58 36.72
CA GLN A 387 -6.44 4.23 37.68
C GLN A 387 -5.19 3.73 36.94
N GLY A 388 -4.11 4.52 37.02
CA GLY A 388 -2.80 4.09 36.56
C GLY A 388 -2.29 2.90 37.39
N PRO A 389 -1.25 2.16 36.92
CA PRO A 389 -0.65 1.10 37.72
C PRO A 389 -0.19 1.67 39.06
N GLU A 390 -0.57 0.98 40.16
CA GLU A 390 0.04 1.26 41.45
C GLU A 390 1.56 1.17 41.30
N LYS A 391 2.29 2.22 41.71
CA LYS A 391 3.74 2.18 41.75
C LYS A 391 4.15 1.00 42.63
N SER A 392 4.65 -0.07 42.03
CA SER A 392 5.28 -1.14 42.79
C SER A 392 6.48 -0.53 43.55
N SER A 393 6.46 -0.60 44.85
CA SER A 393 7.50 -0.09 45.73
C SER A 393 8.77 -0.94 45.75
N ASP A 394 8.84 -2.01 44.93
CA ASP A 394 10.00 -2.90 44.90
C ASP A 394 10.80 -2.73 43.60
N PRO A 395 12.12 -2.46 43.71
CA PRO A 395 13.01 -2.49 42.58
C PRO A 395 13.13 -3.95 42.03
N PRO A 396 13.32 -4.16 40.74
CA PRO A 396 13.49 -5.49 40.19
C PRO A 396 14.75 -6.11 40.77
N THR A 397 14.59 -7.21 41.52
CA THR A 397 15.70 -8.04 41.96
C THR A 397 16.35 -8.67 40.73
N ASN A 398 17.59 -8.26 40.46
CA ASN A 398 18.47 -8.94 39.51
C ASN A 398 18.75 -10.35 40.04
N ASN A 399 18.29 -11.35 39.31
CA ASN A 399 18.86 -12.70 39.28
C ASN A 399 19.04 -13.14 37.82
#